data_f0a2df009b035495746ebfbf6033f6ea
#
_entry.id   f0a2df009b035495746ebfbf6033f6ea
#
_cell.length_a   1.000
_cell.length_b   1.000
_cell.length_c   1.000
_cell.angle_alpha   90.00
_cell.angle_beta   90.00
_cell.angle_gamma   90.00
#
_symmetry.space_group_name_H-M   'P 1'
#
loop_
_entity.id
_entity.type
_entity.pdbx_description
1 polymer ?
#
loop_
_entity_poly.entity_id
_entity_poly.type
_entity_poly.pdbx_seq_one_letter_code
_entity_poly.pdbx_strand_id
1 'polypeptide(L)'
;EILRCLVGSEMCIRDSANEAYENTLACTPRLAEDSEKEARRREISWLNIRWFMMTLLNRMDRTSMYSGLEARVPFADHRILQYVYNVPWDMKCHNGQTKSLLIDAGTGLLPAAVLNRKKSPYPKTYDPAYEKMLAERLYEMVHEINSPLTGIVDPKKLDHFLTTPSDYGKPWYGQLMAGPQMLAYLLQVGYWIQTYSISL
;
A
#
# COMPACT_ATOMS: atom_id res chain seq x y z
N GLU A 1 -16.60 -6.59 -5.66
CA GLU A 1 -17.51 -7.74 -5.88
C GLU A 1 -16.92 -8.87 -6.73
N ILE A 2 -15.81 -8.66 -7.45
CA ILE A 2 -15.10 -9.73 -8.20
C ILE A 2 -14.43 -10.73 -7.25
N LEU A 3 -14.08 -10.33 -6.03
CA LEU A 3 -13.38 -11.12 -5.00
C LEU A 3 -14.33 -11.66 -3.91
N ARG A 4 -15.56 -12.01 -4.24
CA ARG A 4 -16.59 -12.37 -3.26
C ARG A 4 -16.45 -13.76 -2.63
N CYS A 5 -15.39 -14.48 -2.87
CA CYS A 5 -15.17 -15.85 -2.36
C CYS A 5 -13.82 -16.03 -1.67
N LEU A 6 -13.36 -15.06 -0.88
CA LEU A 6 -12.31 -15.36 0.08
C LEU A 6 -12.91 -16.15 1.23
N VAL A 7 -12.35 -17.33 1.50
CA VAL A 7 -12.72 -18.28 2.55
C VAL A 7 -12.82 -17.58 3.89
N GLY A 8 -14.02 -17.51 4.43
CA GLY A 8 -14.37 -16.83 5.67
C GLY A 8 -15.60 -15.96 5.46
N SER A 9 -16.54 -15.98 6.40
CA SER A 9 -17.66 -15.05 6.33
C SER A 9 -17.12 -13.61 6.36
N GLU A 10 -17.73 -12.69 5.63
CA GLU A 10 -17.37 -11.25 5.67
C GLU A 10 -17.30 -10.73 7.12
N MET A 11 -18.07 -11.32 8.00
CA MET A 11 -18.10 -11.05 9.43
C MET A 11 -16.77 -11.44 10.10
N CYS A 12 -16.22 -12.62 9.85
CA CYS A 12 -14.95 -13.06 10.45
C CYS A 12 -13.77 -12.20 9.99
N ILE A 13 -13.74 -11.81 8.71
CA ILE A 13 -12.70 -10.94 8.16
C ILE A 13 -12.79 -9.55 8.79
N ARG A 14 -14.00 -9.02 8.92
CA ARG A 14 -14.23 -7.71 9.53
C ARG A 14 -13.86 -7.71 11.00
N ASP A 15 -14.24 -8.74 11.74
CA ASP A 15 -13.94 -8.87 13.17
C ASP A 15 -12.42 -8.99 13.40
N SER A 16 -11.74 -9.81 12.62
CA SER A 16 -10.28 -9.92 12.68
C SER A 16 -9.56 -8.60 12.34
N ALA A 17 -10.04 -7.87 11.34
CA ALA A 17 -9.49 -6.57 10.99
C ALA A 17 -9.74 -5.53 12.08
N ASN A 18 -10.93 -5.51 12.66
CA ASN A 18 -11.27 -4.62 13.77
C ASN A 18 -10.43 -4.94 15.00
N GLU A 19 -10.30 -6.21 15.36
CA GLU A 19 -9.45 -6.65 16.48
C GLU A 19 -7.99 -6.22 16.28
N ALA A 20 -7.43 -6.43 15.10
CA ALA A 20 -6.06 -6.00 14.79
C ALA A 20 -5.89 -4.47 14.88
N TYR A 21 -6.91 -3.72 14.44
CA TYR A 21 -6.94 -2.27 14.53
C TYR A 21 -6.99 -1.80 15.99
N GLU A 22 -7.92 -2.30 16.79
CA GLU A 22 -8.08 -1.94 18.20
C GLU A 22 -6.84 -2.31 19.01
N ASN A 23 -6.28 -3.50 18.82
CA ASN A 23 -5.04 -3.92 19.43
C ASN A 23 -3.87 -2.99 19.09
N THR A 24 -3.82 -2.53 17.85
CA THR A 24 -2.79 -1.56 17.44
C THR A 24 -2.98 -0.21 18.11
N LEU A 25 -4.22 0.28 18.22
CA LEU A 25 -4.52 1.53 18.92
C LEU A 25 -4.21 1.44 20.42
N ALA A 26 -4.54 0.32 21.06
CA ALA A 26 -4.24 0.10 22.48
C ALA A 26 -2.75 0.14 22.79
N CYS A 27 -1.90 -0.25 21.83
CA CYS A 27 -0.44 -0.19 21.94
C CYS A 27 0.18 1.15 21.52
N THR A 28 -0.63 2.18 21.24
CA THR A 28 -0.10 3.50 20.84
C THR A 28 0.70 4.15 21.98
N PRO A 29 1.99 4.47 21.79
CA PRO A 29 2.76 5.23 22.78
C PRO A 29 2.18 6.64 22.94
N ARG A 30 1.79 7.00 24.17
CA ARG A 30 1.19 8.30 24.51
C ARG A 30 1.95 8.93 25.66
N LEU A 31 1.90 10.26 25.74
CA LEU A 31 2.37 11.02 26.89
C LEU A 31 1.16 11.41 27.74
N ALA A 32 1.36 11.50 29.06
CA ALA A 32 0.29 11.87 29.99
C ALA A 32 -0.25 13.29 29.74
N GLU A 33 0.61 14.16 29.22
CA GLU A 33 0.33 15.57 28.91
C GLU A 33 -0.21 15.79 27.47
N ASP A 34 -0.36 14.73 26.67
CA ASP A 34 -0.88 14.89 25.30
C ASP A 34 -2.31 15.46 25.33
N SER A 35 -2.55 16.52 24.58
CA SER A 35 -3.91 16.96 24.27
C SER A 35 -4.62 15.89 23.43
N GLU A 36 -5.94 15.93 23.40
CA GLU A 36 -6.75 15.01 22.58
C GLU A 36 -6.29 15.02 21.11
N LYS A 37 -5.97 16.20 20.58
CA LYS A 37 -5.45 16.38 19.23
C LYS A 37 -4.08 15.72 19.03
N GLU A 38 -3.17 15.85 19.98
CA GLU A 38 -1.86 15.20 19.91
C GLU A 38 -1.96 13.68 20.08
N ALA A 39 -2.79 13.23 21.01
CA ALA A 39 -3.08 11.80 21.17
C ALA A 39 -3.57 11.17 19.85
N ARG A 40 -4.52 11.84 19.16
CA ARG A 40 -5.01 11.38 17.85
C ARG A 40 -3.93 11.37 16.76
N ARG A 41 -3.03 12.36 16.76
CA ARG A 41 -1.89 12.41 15.83
C ARG A 41 -0.89 11.30 16.08
N ARG A 42 -0.67 10.92 17.34
CA ARG A 42 0.15 9.77 17.71
C ARG A 42 -0.47 8.46 17.22
N GLU A 43 -1.77 8.27 17.40
CA GLU A 43 -2.49 7.10 16.85
C GLU A 43 -2.30 6.96 15.34
N ILE A 44 -2.54 8.04 14.59
CA ILE A 44 -2.36 8.05 13.14
C ILE A 44 -0.91 7.72 12.77
N SER A 45 0.05 8.31 13.46
CA SER A 45 1.48 8.05 13.23
C SER A 45 1.84 6.60 13.53
N TRP A 46 1.32 6.05 14.63
CA TRP A 46 1.55 4.67 15.04
C TRP A 46 0.96 3.67 14.04
N LEU A 47 -0.28 3.88 13.60
CA LEU A 47 -0.90 3.07 12.55
C LEU A 47 -0.08 3.09 11.25
N ASN A 48 0.42 4.27 10.85
CA ASN A 48 1.28 4.36 9.67
C ASN A 48 2.61 3.61 9.84
N ILE A 49 3.22 3.64 11.03
CA ILE A 49 4.45 2.89 11.31
C ILE A 49 4.18 1.38 11.27
N ARG A 50 3.15 0.93 12.00
CA ARG A 50 2.86 -0.49 12.21
C ARG A 50 2.33 -1.21 10.97
N TRP A 51 1.58 -0.53 10.13
CA TRP A 51 0.94 -1.14 8.97
C TRP A 51 1.50 -0.65 7.65
N PHE A 52 1.43 0.64 7.39
CA PHE A 52 1.80 1.17 6.08
C PHE A 52 3.31 1.10 5.83
N MET A 53 4.12 1.62 6.75
CA MET A 53 5.58 1.63 6.61
C MET A 53 6.15 0.20 6.59
N MET A 54 5.68 -0.67 7.48
CA MET A 54 6.13 -2.07 7.53
C MET A 54 5.81 -2.81 6.22
N THR A 55 4.64 -2.57 5.65
CA THR A 55 4.26 -3.16 4.35
C THR A 55 5.18 -2.68 3.22
N LEU A 56 5.49 -1.37 3.19
CA LEU A 56 6.39 -0.81 2.19
C LEU A 56 7.82 -1.34 2.31
N LEU A 57 8.34 -1.41 3.54
CA LEU A 57 9.68 -1.92 3.81
C LEU A 57 9.81 -3.39 3.43
N ASN A 58 8.86 -4.21 3.84
CA ASN A 58 8.83 -5.63 3.55
C ASN A 58 8.75 -5.91 2.03
N ARG A 59 7.90 -5.17 1.32
CA ARG A 59 7.81 -5.27 -0.14
C ARG A 59 9.13 -4.88 -0.81
N MET A 60 9.72 -3.77 -0.40
CA MET A 60 10.98 -3.29 -0.96
C MET A 60 12.11 -4.27 -0.72
N ASP A 61 12.26 -4.75 0.51
CA ASP A 61 13.28 -5.72 0.89
C ASP A 61 13.17 -7.00 0.06
N ARG A 62 12.00 -7.62 0.01
CA ARG A 62 11.80 -8.86 -0.75
C ARG A 62 12.06 -8.72 -2.23
N THR A 63 11.60 -7.62 -2.84
CA THR A 63 11.79 -7.42 -4.28
C THR A 63 13.23 -7.09 -4.64
N SER A 64 13.93 -6.31 -3.83
CA SER A 64 15.33 -5.96 -4.08
C SER A 64 16.25 -7.12 -3.78
N MET A 65 16.05 -7.84 -2.67
CA MET A 65 16.86 -9.00 -2.29
C MET A 65 16.71 -10.17 -3.25
N TYR A 66 15.53 -10.34 -3.85
CA TYR A 66 15.35 -11.32 -4.93
C TYR A 66 16.31 -11.09 -6.10
N SER A 67 16.67 -9.85 -6.37
CA SER A 67 17.65 -9.46 -7.39
C SER A 67 19.07 -9.28 -6.84
N GLY A 68 19.33 -9.68 -5.59
CA GLY A 68 20.64 -9.54 -4.95
C GLY A 68 21.03 -8.10 -4.60
N LEU A 69 20.06 -7.18 -4.55
CA LEU A 69 20.27 -5.78 -4.24
C LEU A 69 19.75 -5.46 -2.83
N GLU A 70 20.60 -5.00 -1.93
CA GLU A 70 20.20 -4.51 -0.61
C GLU A 70 19.69 -3.07 -0.70
N ALA A 71 18.39 -2.87 -0.48
CA ALA A 71 17.80 -1.53 -0.40
C ALA A 71 17.83 -1.01 1.04
N ARG A 72 18.52 0.10 1.26
CA ARG A 72 18.64 0.76 2.56
C ARG A 72 17.74 1.98 2.64
N VAL A 73 17.07 2.16 3.79
CA VAL A 73 16.11 3.24 4.05
C VAL A 73 16.49 4.05 5.28
N PRO A 74 17.40 5.03 5.17
CA PRO A 74 17.90 5.78 6.32
C PRO A 74 16.81 6.43 7.16
N PHE A 75 15.72 6.91 6.53
CA PHE A 75 14.60 7.54 7.25
C PHE A 75 13.72 6.55 8.05
N ALA A 76 13.89 5.25 7.86
CA ALA A 76 13.26 4.22 8.68
C ALA A 76 14.16 3.73 9.84
N ASP A 77 15.30 4.36 10.07
CA ASP A 77 16.14 4.09 11.24
C ASP A 77 15.36 4.32 12.54
N HIS A 78 15.36 3.31 13.42
CA HIS A 78 14.59 3.36 14.67
C HIS A 78 14.94 4.56 15.54
N ARG A 79 16.19 5.04 15.54
CA ARG A 79 16.64 6.21 16.30
C ARG A 79 15.99 7.49 15.80
N ILE A 80 15.88 7.64 14.47
CA ILE A 80 15.18 8.75 13.84
C ILE A 80 13.69 8.68 14.17
N LEU A 81 13.10 7.49 14.07
CA LEU A 81 11.68 7.28 14.40
C LEU A 81 11.39 7.63 15.86
N GLN A 82 12.19 7.14 16.80
CA GLN A 82 12.04 7.45 18.23
C GLN A 82 12.13 8.95 18.52
N TYR A 83 13.10 9.62 17.90
CA TYR A 83 13.27 11.06 18.05
C TYR A 83 12.07 11.81 17.47
N VAL A 84 11.75 11.59 16.20
CA VAL A 84 10.71 12.33 15.49
C VAL A 84 9.31 12.03 16.03
N TYR A 85 9.06 10.82 16.54
CA TYR A 85 7.76 10.47 17.12
C TYR A 85 7.37 11.42 18.26
N ASN A 86 8.33 11.83 19.08
CA ASN A 86 8.11 12.71 20.24
C ASN A 86 8.20 14.21 19.93
N VAL A 87 8.67 14.61 18.76
CA VAL A 87 8.67 16.02 18.35
C VAL A 87 7.23 16.53 18.21
N PRO A 88 6.89 17.71 18.77
CA PRO A 88 5.56 18.32 18.61
C PRO A 88 5.17 18.49 17.15
N TRP A 89 3.88 18.32 16.88
CA TRP A 89 3.40 18.38 15.48
C TRP A 89 3.64 19.74 14.82
N ASP A 90 3.54 20.81 15.59
CA ASP A 90 3.72 22.17 15.08
C ASP A 90 5.16 22.43 14.60
N MET A 91 6.13 21.65 15.09
CA MET A 91 7.49 21.63 14.56
C MET A 91 7.61 20.76 13.30
N LYS A 92 6.86 19.67 13.21
CA LYS A 92 6.86 18.77 12.03
C LYS A 92 6.17 19.38 10.82
N CYS A 93 5.18 20.26 11.06
CA CYS A 93 4.34 20.86 10.03
C CYS A 93 3.96 22.29 10.44
N HIS A 94 4.94 23.20 10.52
CA HIS A 94 4.65 24.58 10.82
C HIS A 94 4.18 25.34 9.58
N ASN A 95 3.34 26.35 9.77
CA ASN A 95 2.76 27.17 8.70
C ASN A 95 2.11 26.38 7.55
N GLY A 96 1.57 25.17 7.85
CA GLY A 96 0.96 24.32 6.84
C GLY A 96 1.96 23.65 5.88
N GLN A 97 3.26 23.85 6.08
CA GLN A 97 4.29 23.24 5.26
C GLN A 97 4.55 21.79 5.72
N THR A 98 4.25 20.83 4.85
CA THR A 98 4.57 19.44 5.13
C THR A 98 6.08 19.22 5.19
N LYS A 99 6.54 18.39 6.14
CA LYS A 99 7.96 18.07 6.36
C LYS A 99 8.82 19.28 6.73
N SER A 100 8.25 20.30 7.35
CA SER A 100 8.98 21.53 7.72
C SER A 100 10.23 21.24 8.54
N LEU A 101 10.16 20.38 9.54
CA LEU A 101 11.33 19.98 10.33
C LEU A 101 12.48 19.43 9.48
N LEU A 102 12.18 18.62 8.46
CA LEU A 102 13.21 18.09 7.55
C LEU A 102 13.77 19.17 6.62
N ILE A 103 12.93 20.08 6.17
CA ILE A 103 13.32 21.20 5.32
C ILE A 103 14.23 22.15 6.10
N ASP A 104 13.88 22.46 7.34
CA ASP A 104 14.69 23.30 8.21
C ASP A 104 16.07 22.68 8.50
N ALA A 105 16.08 21.37 8.80
CA ALA A 105 17.34 20.64 8.97
C ALA A 105 18.21 20.60 7.71
N GLY A 106 17.60 20.67 6.53
CA GLY A 106 18.31 20.72 5.25
C GLY A 106 18.74 22.13 4.83
N THR A 107 18.28 23.17 5.52
CA THR A 107 18.62 24.57 5.18
C THR A 107 20.11 24.81 5.35
N GLY A 108 20.74 25.38 4.34
CA GLY A 108 22.18 25.57 4.29
C GLY A 108 23.00 24.35 3.86
N LEU A 109 22.37 23.15 3.82
CA LEU A 109 22.98 21.90 3.35
C LEU A 109 22.55 21.54 1.92
N LEU A 110 21.33 21.90 1.55
CA LEU A 110 20.75 21.56 0.26
C LEU A 110 20.37 22.81 -0.54
N PRO A 111 20.43 22.76 -1.89
CA PRO A 111 19.95 23.83 -2.73
C PRO A 111 18.47 24.13 -2.51
N ALA A 112 18.08 25.42 -2.61
CA ALA A 112 16.69 25.85 -2.44
C ALA A 112 15.69 25.14 -3.39
N ALA A 113 16.12 24.81 -4.60
CA ALA A 113 15.32 24.07 -5.56
C ALA A 113 14.96 22.63 -5.07
N VAL A 114 15.82 22.02 -4.27
CA VAL A 114 15.56 20.70 -3.65
C VAL A 114 14.64 20.84 -2.45
N LEU A 115 14.90 21.82 -1.58
CA LEU A 115 14.09 22.07 -0.38
C LEU A 115 12.63 22.43 -0.71
N ASN A 116 12.42 23.21 -1.76
CA ASN A 116 11.10 23.68 -2.19
C ASN A 116 10.42 22.76 -3.22
N ARG A 117 11.02 21.60 -3.54
CA ARG A 117 10.47 20.68 -4.53
C ARG A 117 9.12 20.13 -4.08
N LYS A 118 8.09 20.32 -4.90
CA LYS A 118 6.80 19.68 -4.69
C LYS A 118 6.91 18.17 -4.91
N LYS A 119 6.24 17.40 -4.04
CA LYS A 119 6.15 15.93 -4.21
C LYS A 119 5.48 15.61 -5.54
N SER A 120 6.16 14.86 -6.39
CA SER A 120 5.54 14.23 -7.57
C SER A 120 5.31 12.75 -7.28
N PRO A 121 4.17 12.18 -7.67
CA PRO A 121 3.96 10.74 -7.59
C PRO A 121 4.89 10.02 -8.56
N TYR A 122 5.12 8.73 -8.32
CA TYR A 122 5.76 7.89 -9.33
C TYR A 122 4.92 7.87 -10.59
N PRO A 123 5.55 7.82 -11.79
CA PRO A 123 4.82 7.67 -13.04
C PRO A 123 3.93 6.42 -12.98
N LYS A 124 2.69 6.57 -13.37
CA LYS A 124 1.81 5.42 -13.60
C LYS A 124 2.05 4.91 -15.02
N THR A 125 1.95 3.60 -15.19
CA THR A 125 1.98 3.02 -16.53
C THR A 125 0.62 3.25 -17.18
N TYR A 126 0.60 4.09 -18.21
CA TYR A 126 -0.56 4.37 -19.07
C TYR A 126 -0.33 3.80 -20.48
N ASP A 127 0.35 2.69 -20.57
CA ASP A 127 0.61 2.03 -21.84
C ASP A 127 -0.55 1.08 -22.19
N PRO A 128 -1.36 1.39 -23.23
CA PRO A 128 -2.46 0.52 -23.63
C PRO A 128 -2.00 -0.86 -24.07
N ALA A 129 -0.79 -0.99 -24.62
CA ALA A 129 -0.23 -2.28 -25.03
C ALA A 129 0.05 -3.15 -23.79
N TYR A 130 0.52 -2.56 -22.69
CA TYR A 130 0.72 -3.25 -21.43
C TYR A 130 -0.60 -3.74 -20.83
N GLU A 131 -1.63 -2.89 -20.82
CA GLU A 131 -2.97 -3.26 -20.33
C GLU A 131 -3.57 -4.41 -21.15
N LYS A 132 -3.48 -4.31 -22.48
CA LYS A 132 -3.95 -5.36 -23.39
C LYS A 132 -3.25 -6.70 -23.14
N MET A 133 -1.93 -6.70 -23.01
CA MET A 133 -1.15 -7.91 -22.72
C MET A 133 -1.56 -8.55 -21.38
N LEU A 134 -1.79 -7.74 -20.34
CA LEU A 134 -2.26 -8.26 -19.05
C LEU A 134 -3.67 -8.84 -19.16
N ALA A 135 -4.57 -8.17 -19.90
CA ALA A 135 -5.93 -8.63 -20.13
C ALA A 135 -5.97 -9.99 -20.84
N GLU A 136 -5.20 -10.13 -21.92
CA GLU A 136 -5.08 -11.37 -22.67
C GLU A 136 -4.57 -12.52 -21.79
N ARG A 137 -3.48 -12.30 -21.05
CA ARG A 137 -2.93 -13.31 -20.15
C ARG A 137 -3.88 -13.70 -19.01
N LEU A 138 -4.58 -12.74 -18.43
CA LEU A 138 -5.53 -13.03 -17.37
C LEU A 138 -6.75 -13.78 -17.91
N TYR A 139 -7.23 -13.41 -19.10
CA TYR A 139 -8.31 -14.12 -19.78
C TYR A 139 -7.94 -15.59 -20.00
N GLU A 140 -6.76 -15.86 -20.58
CA GLU A 140 -6.25 -17.22 -20.79
C GLU A 140 -6.19 -17.99 -19.46
N MET A 141 -5.54 -17.42 -18.42
CA MET A 141 -5.40 -18.07 -17.13
C MET A 141 -6.74 -18.41 -16.47
N VAL A 142 -7.74 -17.54 -16.56
CA VAL A 142 -9.06 -17.77 -15.92
C VAL A 142 -9.90 -18.82 -16.67
N HIS A 143 -9.73 -18.90 -17.98
CA HIS A 143 -10.48 -19.84 -18.83
C HIS A 143 -9.78 -21.20 -19.05
N GLU A 144 -8.60 -21.40 -18.47
CA GLU A 144 -7.96 -22.72 -18.44
C GLU A 144 -8.78 -23.73 -17.65
N ILE A 145 -8.78 -24.99 -18.07
CA ILE A 145 -9.55 -26.08 -17.45
C ILE A 145 -9.21 -26.24 -15.95
N ASN A 146 -7.93 -26.06 -15.59
CA ASN A 146 -7.42 -26.14 -14.23
C ASN A 146 -6.91 -24.78 -13.76
N SER A 147 -7.70 -23.74 -13.97
CA SER A 147 -7.31 -22.40 -13.59
C SER A 147 -6.92 -22.30 -12.11
N PRO A 148 -5.76 -21.73 -11.76
CA PRO A 148 -5.39 -21.48 -10.38
C PRO A 148 -6.33 -20.47 -9.69
N LEU A 149 -7.12 -19.74 -10.47
CA LEU A 149 -8.07 -18.74 -9.99
C LEU A 149 -9.50 -19.28 -9.86
N THR A 150 -9.70 -20.59 -10.07
CA THR A 150 -11.02 -21.23 -9.89
C THR A 150 -11.52 -20.99 -8.45
N GLY A 151 -12.76 -20.54 -8.32
CA GLY A 151 -13.36 -20.19 -7.03
C GLY A 151 -13.00 -18.81 -6.48
N ILE A 152 -11.97 -18.14 -7.03
CA ILE A 152 -11.56 -16.79 -6.64
C ILE A 152 -12.12 -15.74 -7.60
N VAL A 153 -12.05 -16.02 -8.90
CA VAL A 153 -12.49 -15.10 -9.96
C VAL A 153 -13.69 -15.70 -10.69
N ASP A 154 -14.75 -14.93 -10.81
CA ASP A 154 -15.90 -15.26 -11.65
C ASP A 154 -15.57 -14.92 -13.12
N PRO A 155 -15.47 -15.91 -14.03
CA PRO A 155 -15.12 -15.66 -15.42
C PRO A 155 -16.04 -14.65 -16.13
N LYS A 156 -17.35 -14.73 -15.89
CA LYS A 156 -18.32 -13.81 -16.51
C LYS A 156 -18.16 -12.37 -16.06
N LYS A 157 -17.80 -12.17 -14.78
CA LYS A 157 -17.51 -10.84 -14.27
C LYS A 157 -16.18 -10.31 -14.81
N LEU A 158 -15.19 -11.18 -14.98
CA LEU A 158 -13.94 -10.82 -15.64
C LEU A 158 -14.18 -10.39 -17.09
N ASP A 159 -14.95 -11.17 -17.87
CA ASP A 159 -15.27 -10.82 -19.26
C ASP A 159 -15.97 -9.46 -19.35
N HIS A 160 -16.93 -9.21 -18.46
CA HIS A 160 -17.57 -7.89 -18.38
C HIS A 160 -16.58 -6.79 -18.02
N PHE A 161 -15.68 -7.03 -17.08
CA PHE A 161 -14.63 -6.08 -16.69
C PHE A 161 -13.68 -5.76 -17.84
N LEU A 162 -13.24 -6.76 -18.59
CA LEU A 162 -12.32 -6.59 -19.73
C LEU A 162 -12.96 -5.85 -20.92
N THR A 163 -14.27 -5.92 -21.06
CA THR A 163 -15.02 -5.25 -22.13
C THR A 163 -15.52 -3.86 -21.75
N THR A 164 -15.46 -3.51 -20.47
CA THR A 164 -15.90 -2.20 -19.97
C THR A 164 -14.75 -1.20 -20.04
N PRO A 165 -14.96 0.02 -20.60
CA PRO A 165 -13.93 1.05 -20.60
C PRO A 165 -13.41 1.35 -19.18
N SER A 166 -12.10 1.53 -19.07
CA SER A 166 -11.39 1.69 -17.80
C SER A 166 -11.64 3.06 -17.13
N ASP A 167 -12.87 3.49 -16.99
CA ASP A 167 -13.19 4.67 -16.18
C ASP A 167 -13.27 4.27 -14.70
N TYR A 168 -12.12 4.21 -14.07
CA TYR A 168 -12.00 3.91 -12.65
C TYR A 168 -12.09 5.21 -11.85
N GLY A 169 -13.22 5.88 -11.90
CA GLY A 169 -13.50 7.12 -11.14
C GLY A 169 -13.39 6.96 -9.63
N LYS A 170 -13.14 5.74 -9.12
CA LYS A 170 -12.91 5.47 -7.70
C LYS A 170 -11.68 4.57 -7.50
N PRO A 171 -10.76 4.95 -6.61
CA PRO A 171 -9.61 4.13 -6.29
C PRO A 171 -10.06 2.83 -5.61
N TRP A 172 -9.49 1.71 -6.03
CA TRP A 172 -9.64 0.42 -5.38
C TRP A 172 -8.84 0.39 -4.07
N TYR A 173 -9.41 -0.12 -2.99
CA TYR A 173 -8.75 -0.26 -1.69
C TYR A 173 -8.07 1.02 -1.16
N GLY A 174 -8.63 2.19 -1.38
CA GLY A 174 -8.01 3.44 -0.96
C GLY A 174 -6.64 3.71 -1.61
N GLN A 175 -6.21 2.86 -2.52
CA GLN A 175 -5.01 3.02 -3.35
C GLN A 175 -5.42 3.46 -4.74
N LEU A 176 -4.55 4.19 -5.40
CA LEU A 176 -4.75 4.63 -6.79
C LEU A 176 -4.56 3.45 -7.77
N MET A 177 -5.29 2.34 -7.57
CA MET A 177 -5.27 1.23 -8.52
C MET A 177 -6.12 1.56 -9.73
N ALA A 178 -5.51 1.49 -10.90
CA ALA A 178 -6.18 1.53 -12.21
C ALA A 178 -6.34 0.10 -12.76
N GLY A 179 -6.98 -0.05 -13.91
CA GLY A 179 -7.22 -1.35 -14.55
C GLY A 179 -5.99 -2.24 -14.68
N PRO A 180 -4.88 -1.75 -15.25
CA PRO A 180 -3.67 -2.56 -15.39
C PRO A 180 -3.14 -3.13 -14.08
N GLN A 181 -3.23 -2.36 -12.98
CA GLN A 181 -2.79 -2.84 -11.67
C GLN A 181 -3.68 -3.96 -11.14
N MET A 182 -4.99 -3.90 -11.40
CA MET A 182 -5.93 -4.96 -11.01
C MET A 182 -5.65 -6.25 -11.78
N LEU A 183 -5.47 -6.14 -13.09
CA LEU A 183 -5.15 -7.28 -13.95
C LEU A 183 -3.82 -7.92 -13.51
N ALA A 184 -2.79 -7.12 -13.27
CA ALA A 184 -1.50 -7.58 -12.79
C ALA A 184 -1.60 -8.24 -11.40
N TYR A 185 -2.43 -7.69 -10.51
CA TYR A 185 -2.65 -8.28 -9.18
C TYR A 185 -3.26 -9.67 -9.26
N LEU A 186 -4.32 -9.85 -10.06
CA LEU A 186 -4.96 -11.15 -10.24
C LEU A 186 -4.01 -12.17 -10.89
N LEU A 187 -3.23 -11.76 -11.88
CA LEU A 187 -2.18 -12.60 -12.47
C LEU A 187 -1.13 -13.01 -11.44
N GLN A 188 -0.69 -12.11 -10.58
CA GLN A 188 0.27 -12.43 -9.52
C GLN A 188 -0.28 -13.43 -8.52
N VAL A 189 -1.57 -13.29 -8.14
CA VAL A 189 -2.25 -14.26 -7.25
C VAL A 189 -2.32 -15.63 -7.92
N GLY A 190 -2.76 -15.71 -9.17
CA GLY A 190 -2.81 -16.97 -9.92
C GLY A 190 -1.45 -17.63 -10.05
N TYR A 191 -0.43 -16.86 -10.44
CA TYR A 191 0.94 -17.33 -10.53
C TYR A 191 1.48 -17.85 -9.18
N TRP A 192 1.19 -17.15 -8.09
CA TRP A 192 1.58 -17.55 -6.75
C TRP A 192 0.93 -18.88 -6.32
N ILE A 193 -0.38 -19.04 -6.55
CA ILE A 193 -1.12 -20.26 -6.26
C ILE A 193 -0.51 -21.43 -7.05
N GLN A 194 -0.27 -21.24 -8.33
CA GLN A 194 0.31 -22.27 -9.22
C GLN A 194 1.74 -22.64 -8.82
N THR A 195 2.60 -21.63 -8.56
CA THR A 195 4.01 -21.85 -8.24
C THR A 195 4.21 -22.58 -6.92
N TYR A 196 3.39 -22.28 -5.93
CA TYR A 196 3.49 -22.87 -4.59
C TYR A 196 2.49 -23.99 -4.32
N SER A 197 1.73 -24.42 -5.33
CA SER A 197 0.73 -25.47 -5.21
C SER A 197 -0.24 -25.24 -4.03
N ILE A 198 -0.73 -24.01 -3.91
CA ILE A 198 -1.63 -23.62 -2.82
C ILE A 198 -3.01 -24.27 -3.04
N SER A 199 -3.49 -24.99 -2.04
CA SER A 199 -4.87 -25.48 -2.00
C SER A 199 -5.76 -24.41 -1.36
N LEU A 200 -6.89 -24.12 -2.00
CA LEU A 200 -7.91 -23.16 -1.54
C LEU A 200 -9.09 -23.88 -0.94
#